data_38761cfcebfa36fd0a235b073e0e58b6
#
_entry.id   38761cfcebfa36fd0a235b073e0e58b6
#
_cell.length_a   1.000
_cell.length_b   1.000
_cell.length_c   1.000
_cell.angle_alpha   90.00
_cell.angle_beta   90.00
_cell.angle_gamma   90.00
#
_symmetry.space_group_name_H-M   'P 1'
#
loop_
_entity.id
_entity.type
_entity.pdbx_description
1 polymer ?
#
loop_
_entity_poly.entity_id
_entity_poly.type
_entity_poly.pdbx_seq_one_letter_code
_entity_poly.pdbx_strand_id
1 'polypeptide(L)'
;MKGETLRSEQDTQALAGRVASLITGGITVGFEGDLGAGKTTFVRHLVEALGGSKGDVASPTFALQYEYQVRSGLTVEHWDLYRLKAAPGELLEPPGIGTVRLIEWPDRCPEILSDIDLLFKMVLLAGNLRSVVASGPLAPRLDV
;
A
#
# COMPACT_ATOMS: atom_id res chain seq x y z
N MET A 1 -5.15 -15.97 3.84
CA MET A 1 -4.26 -15.34 2.85
C MET A 1 -4.83 -15.53 1.45
N LYS A 2 -4.73 -14.51 0.62
CA LYS A 2 -5.22 -14.55 -0.75
C LYS A 2 -4.10 -14.17 -1.70
N GLY A 3 -3.88 -14.97 -2.74
CA GLY A 3 -2.77 -14.79 -3.67
C GLY A 3 -3.23 -14.66 -5.11
N GLU A 4 -2.44 -13.93 -5.89
CA GLU A 4 -2.72 -13.67 -7.30
C GLU A 4 -1.38 -13.44 -8.02
N THR A 5 -1.34 -13.76 -9.30
CA THR A 5 -0.20 -13.43 -10.17
C THR A 5 -0.56 -12.24 -11.03
N LEU A 6 0.29 -11.21 -10.99
CA LEU A 6 0.14 -10.02 -11.84
C LEU A 6 1.06 -10.19 -13.05
N ARG A 7 0.47 -10.15 -14.25
CA ARG A 7 1.19 -10.35 -15.52
C ARG A 7 1.52 -9.06 -16.24
N SER A 8 0.87 -7.96 -15.82
CA SER A 8 0.99 -6.67 -16.48
C SER A 8 0.62 -5.57 -15.53
N GLU A 9 0.90 -4.33 -15.92
CA GLU A 9 0.47 -3.17 -15.14
C GLU A 9 -1.06 -3.06 -15.11
N GLN A 10 -1.76 -3.53 -16.15
CA GLN A 10 -3.21 -3.59 -16.15
C GLN A 10 -3.74 -4.52 -15.06
N ASP A 11 -3.06 -5.64 -14.80
CA ASP A 11 -3.44 -6.54 -13.70
C ASP A 11 -3.27 -5.84 -12.35
N THR A 12 -2.19 -5.08 -12.18
CA THR A 12 -1.96 -4.29 -10.97
C THR A 12 -3.05 -3.23 -10.81
N GLN A 13 -3.41 -2.55 -11.88
CA GLN A 13 -4.48 -1.56 -11.88
C GLN A 13 -5.82 -2.18 -11.48
N ALA A 14 -6.15 -3.35 -12.01
CA ALA A 14 -7.39 -4.03 -11.68
C ALA A 14 -7.43 -4.44 -10.20
N LEU A 15 -6.31 -4.96 -9.67
CA LEU A 15 -6.22 -5.30 -8.25
C LEU A 15 -6.36 -4.06 -7.38
N ALA A 16 -5.70 -2.96 -7.76
CA ALA A 16 -5.80 -1.70 -7.02
C ALA A 16 -7.25 -1.19 -6.97
N GLY A 17 -8.01 -1.36 -8.05
CA GLY A 17 -9.43 -1.02 -8.06
C GLY A 17 -10.25 -1.84 -7.08
N ARG A 18 -9.98 -3.15 -6.99
CA ARG A 18 -10.65 -4.01 -6.01
C ARG A 18 -10.27 -3.62 -4.58
N VAL A 19 -9.01 -3.32 -4.34
CA VAL A 19 -8.54 -2.86 -3.03
C VAL A 19 -9.19 -1.54 -2.66
N ALA A 20 -9.26 -0.60 -3.60
CA ALA A 20 -9.86 0.72 -3.36
C ALA A 20 -11.31 0.62 -2.90
N SER A 21 -12.05 -0.38 -3.38
CA SER A 21 -13.45 -0.57 -2.97
C SER A 21 -13.60 -1.03 -1.53
N LEU A 22 -12.54 -1.54 -0.90
CA LEU A 22 -12.54 -1.93 0.51
C LEU A 22 -12.09 -0.80 1.44
N ILE A 23 -11.44 0.23 0.88
CA ILE A 23 -10.77 1.24 1.70
C ILE A 23 -11.74 2.32 2.13
N THR A 24 -11.76 2.54 3.45
CA THR A 24 -12.40 3.68 4.09
C THR A 24 -11.36 4.40 4.94
N GLY A 25 -11.71 5.56 5.50
CA GLY A 25 -10.80 6.26 6.41
C GLY A 25 -10.46 5.41 7.64
N GLY A 26 -9.28 5.61 8.17
CA GLY A 26 -8.79 4.89 9.34
C GLY A 26 -8.07 3.58 9.03
N ILE A 27 -7.88 3.23 7.76
CA ILE A 27 -7.29 1.96 7.35
C ILE A 27 -5.79 2.15 7.05
N THR A 28 -5.00 1.15 7.43
CA THR A 28 -3.57 1.06 7.10
C THR A 28 -3.33 -0.12 6.17
N VAL A 29 -2.66 0.14 5.06
CA VAL A 29 -2.27 -0.86 4.06
C VAL A 29 -0.75 -0.89 3.96
N GLY A 30 -0.17 -2.08 4.05
CA GLY A 30 1.27 -2.28 3.95
C GLY A 30 1.67 -2.98 2.66
N PHE A 31 2.86 -2.66 2.17
CA PHE A 31 3.41 -3.24 0.94
C PHE A 31 4.83 -3.74 1.23
N GLU A 32 5.01 -5.04 1.29
CA GLU A 32 6.31 -5.70 1.44
C GLU A 32 6.79 -6.23 0.09
N GLY A 33 8.08 -6.25 -0.10
CA GLY A 33 8.72 -6.81 -1.29
C GLY A 33 10.05 -6.14 -1.56
N ASP A 34 10.93 -6.84 -2.27
CA ASP A 34 12.24 -6.31 -2.65
C ASP A 34 12.10 -5.11 -3.59
N LEU A 35 13.22 -4.40 -3.77
CA LEU A 35 13.28 -3.32 -4.75
C LEU A 35 12.86 -3.87 -6.13
N GLY A 36 12.04 -3.11 -6.83
CA GLY A 36 11.54 -3.52 -8.15
C GLY A 36 10.36 -4.48 -8.12
N ALA A 37 9.86 -4.87 -6.95
CA ALA A 37 8.70 -5.75 -6.86
C ALA A 37 7.39 -5.11 -7.30
N GLY A 38 7.36 -3.76 -7.41
CA GLY A 38 6.17 -3.05 -7.90
C GLY A 38 5.36 -2.34 -6.83
N LYS A 39 5.92 -2.15 -5.63
CA LYS A 39 5.21 -1.51 -4.51
C LYS A 39 4.73 -0.11 -4.86
N THR A 40 5.62 0.74 -5.36
CA THR A 40 5.27 2.12 -5.72
C THR A 40 4.28 2.17 -6.88
N THR A 41 4.41 1.26 -7.84
CA THR A 41 3.45 1.15 -8.95
C THR A 41 2.05 0.79 -8.42
N PHE A 42 1.98 -0.14 -7.48
CA PHE A 42 0.71 -0.50 -6.86
C PHE A 42 0.10 0.70 -6.12
N VAL A 43 0.91 1.40 -5.32
CA VAL A 43 0.45 2.61 -4.62
C VAL A 43 -0.08 3.64 -5.61
N ARG A 44 0.61 3.83 -6.74
CA ARG A 44 0.20 4.77 -7.78
C ARG A 44 -1.18 4.46 -8.32
N HIS A 45 -1.42 3.19 -8.67
CA HIS A 45 -2.73 2.76 -9.14
C HIS A 45 -3.80 2.83 -8.06
N LEU A 46 -3.43 2.55 -6.81
CA LEU A 46 -4.37 2.62 -5.69
C LEU A 46 -4.80 4.07 -5.44
N VAL A 47 -3.87 5.01 -5.44
CA VAL A 47 -4.19 6.44 -5.29
C VAL A 47 -5.10 6.89 -6.43
N GLU A 48 -4.82 6.49 -7.67
CA GLU A 48 -5.68 6.80 -8.81
C GLU A 48 -7.09 6.21 -8.63
N ALA A 49 -7.18 4.96 -8.20
CA ALA A 49 -8.48 4.30 -7.96
C ALA A 49 -9.27 4.97 -6.84
N LEU A 50 -8.59 5.59 -5.88
CA LEU A 50 -9.23 6.35 -4.80
C LEU A 50 -9.62 7.77 -5.24
N GLY A 51 -9.35 8.15 -6.48
CA GLY A 51 -9.74 9.44 -7.05
C GLY A 51 -8.66 10.50 -7.00
N GLY A 52 -7.43 10.13 -6.66
CA GLY A 52 -6.28 11.01 -6.73
C GLY A 52 -5.64 11.00 -8.12
N SER A 53 -4.56 11.75 -8.29
CA SER A 53 -3.82 11.80 -9.53
C SER A 53 -2.65 10.82 -9.48
N LYS A 54 -2.60 9.90 -10.46
CA LYS A 54 -1.49 8.96 -10.62
C LYS A 54 -0.15 9.68 -10.80
N GLY A 55 -0.17 10.82 -11.48
CA GLY A 55 1.05 11.60 -11.73
C GLY A 55 1.65 12.23 -10.49
N ASP A 56 0.86 12.36 -9.41
CA ASP A 56 1.35 12.96 -8.17
C ASP A 56 2.12 11.95 -7.31
N VAL A 57 2.03 10.66 -7.62
CA VAL A 57 2.65 9.63 -6.79
C VAL A 57 4.09 9.41 -7.22
N ALA A 58 5.00 9.60 -6.28
CA ALA A 58 6.41 9.27 -6.44
C ALA A 58 6.83 8.36 -5.29
N SER A 59 7.95 7.65 -5.45
CA SER A 59 8.51 6.92 -4.31
C SER A 59 8.98 7.92 -3.26
N PRO A 60 8.57 7.80 -1.99
CA PRO A 60 9.00 8.71 -0.93
C PRO A 60 10.42 8.42 -0.44
N THR A 61 11.34 8.12 -1.37
CA THR A 61 12.72 7.74 -1.06
C THR A 61 13.50 8.88 -0.40
N PHE A 62 13.23 10.11 -0.80
CA PHE A 62 13.92 11.29 -0.27
C PHE A 62 13.14 11.97 0.84
N ALA A 63 11.81 11.86 0.80
CA ALA A 63 10.94 12.31 1.87
C ALA A 63 10.35 11.07 2.53
N LEU A 64 10.32 11.05 3.85
CA LEU A 64 9.80 9.91 4.61
C LEU A 64 8.32 9.67 4.33
N GLN A 65 7.58 10.73 4.04
CA GLN A 65 6.13 10.70 3.87
C GLN A 65 5.69 11.73 2.82
N TYR A 66 4.70 11.33 2.02
CA TYR A 66 3.93 12.24 1.16
C TYR A 66 2.45 12.14 1.51
N GLU A 67 1.71 13.23 1.24
CA GLU A 67 0.27 13.25 1.39
C GLU A 67 -0.40 13.56 0.07
N TYR A 68 -1.48 12.84 -0.24
CA TYR A 68 -2.27 13.05 -1.44
C TYR A 68 -3.72 13.26 -1.07
N GLN A 69 -4.38 14.22 -1.72
CA GLN A 69 -5.83 14.38 -1.59
C GLN A 69 -6.51 13.47 -2.60
N VAL A 70 -7.52 12.75 -2.14
CA VAL A 70 -8.31 11.86 -2.99
C VAL A 70 -9.78 12.19 -2.80
N ARG A 71 -10.66 11.47 -3.51
CA ARG A 71 -12.11 11.74 -3.45
C ARG A 71 -12.66 11.59 -2.03
N SER A 72 -13.87 12.12 -1.81
CA SER A 72 -14.62 11.98 -0.56
C SER A 72 -13.93 12.59 0.65
N GLY A 73 -13.02 13.54 0.43
CA GLY A 73 -12.32 14.22 1.51
C GLY A 73 -11.28 13.38 2.24
N LEU A 74 -10.94 12.21 1.70
CA LEU A 74 -9.87 11.39 2.27
C LEU A 74 -8.51 11.98 1.94
N THR A 75 -7.58 11.86 2.89
CA THR A 75 -6.16 12.13 2.69
C THR A 75 -5.42 10.80 2.72
N VAL A 76 -4.56 10.57 1.75
CA VAL A 76 -3.68 9.41 1.74
C VAL A 76 -2.31 9.81 2.28
N GLU A 77 -1.86 9.16 3.34
CA GLU A 77 -0.46 9.24 3.80
C GLU A 77 0.32 8.10 3.13
N HIS A 78 1.40 8.43 2.45
CA HIS A 78 2.27 7.46 1.78
C HIS A 78 3.64 7.50 2.44
N TRP A 79 4.00 6.43 3.14
CA TRP A 79 5.24 6.29 3.92
C TRP A 79 6.18 5.30 3.27
N ASP A 80 7.49 5.55 3.38
CA ASP A 80 8.54 4.59 3.02
C ASP A 80 9.49 4.42 4.21
N LEU A 81 9.52 3.22 4.76
CA LEU A 81 10.30 2.92 5.96
C LEU A 81 11.64 2.24 5.66
N TYR A 82 12.04 2.18 4.38
CA TYR A 82 13.22 1.41 3.96
C TYR A 82 14.48 1.75 4.78
N ARG A 83 14.69 3.03 5.10
CA ARG A 83 15.90 3.51 5.78
C ARG A 83 15.76 3.61 7.29
N LEU A 84 14.61 3.22 7.83
CA LEU A 84 14.35 3.36 9.26
C LEU A 84 14.67 2.08 10.00
N LYS A 85 15.00 2.23 11.30
CA LYS A 85 15.21 1.12 12.21
C LYS A 85 14.10 1.01 13.25
N ALA A 86 13.35 2.09 13.44
CA ALA A 86 12.22 2.14 14.37
C ALA A 86 11.14 3.02 13.77
N ALA A 87 9.89 2.75 14.12
CA ALA A 87 8.75 3.49 13.59
C ALA A 87 8.75 4.93 14.14
N PRO A 88 8.49 5.93 13.28
CA PRO A 88 8.13 7.26 13.75
C PRO A 88 6.93 7.19 14.68
N GLY A 89 6.88 8.07 15.68
CA GLY A 89 5.80 8.06 16.66
C GLY A 89 4.42 8.16 16.06
N GLU A 90 4.27 8.88 14.94
CA GLU A 90 3.00 8.99 14.21
C GLU A 90 2.45 7.64 13.77
N LEU A 91 3.32 6.69 13.42
CA LEU A 91 2.90 5.37 12.97
C LEU A 91 2.51 4.44 14.11
N LEU A 92 2.79 4.80 15.35
CA LEU A 92 2.34 4.06 16.53
C LEU A 92 0.90 4.40 16.90
N GLU A 93 0.36 5.49 16.34
CA GLU A 93 -1.02 5.89 16.50
C GLU A 93 -1.83 5.48 15.27
N PRO A 94 -3.12 5.13 15.41
CA PRO A 94 -3.93 4.82 14.24
C PRO A 94 -4.12 6.05 13.36
N PRO A 95 -4.32 5.87 12.04
CA PRO A 95 -4.65 7.00 11.18
C PRO A 95 -5.99 7.59 11.58
N GLY A 96 -6.15 8.89 11.34
CA GLY A 96 -7.42 9.55 11.58
C GLY A 96 -8.54 9.01 10.69
N ILE A 97 -9.77 9.31 11.07
CA ILE A 97 -10.98 8.84 10.36
C ILE A 97 -11.01 9.27 8.88
N GLY A 98 -10.42 10.42 8.56
CA GLY A 98 -10.33 10.91 7.18
C GLY A 98 -9.04 10.54 6.47
N THR A 99 -8.24 9.63 7.02
CA THR A 99 -6.91 9.31 6.53
C THR A 99 -6.79 7.83 6.20
N VAL A 100 -6.17 7.54 5.05
CA VAL A 100 -5.74 6.20 4.66
C VAL A 100 -4.22 6.21 4.68
N ARG A 101 -3.64 5.24 5.35
CA ARG A 101 -2.19 5.15 5.49
C ARG A 101 -1.66 4.02 4.62
N LEU A 102 -0.76 4.35 3.68
CA LEU A 102 -0.10 3.38 2.81
C LEU A 102 1.38 3.35 3.18
N ILE A 103 1.90 2.16 3.49
CA ILE A 103 3.27 2.02 4.00
C ILE A 103 4.05 1.05 3.13
N GLU A 104 5.12 1.54 2.49
CA GLU A 104 6.12 0.69 1.83
C GLU A 104 7.19 0.31 2.85
N TRP A 105 7.67 -0.92 2.80
CA TRP A 105 8.66 -1.48 3.71
C TRP A 105 8.21 -1.51 5.18
N PRO A 106 6.97 -1.94 5.48
CA PRO A 106 6.52 -1.96 6.89
C PRO A 106 7.33 -2.94 7.75
N ASP A 107 7.93 -3.94 7.15
CA ASP A 107 8.76 -4.92 7.81
C ASP A 107 10.06 -4.34 8.39
N ARG A 108 10.45 -3.12 7.98
CA ARG A 108 11.57 -2.40 8.61
C ARG A 108 11.25 -1.94 10.02
N CYS A 109 9.99 -1.82 10.35
CA CYS A 109 9.52 -1.41 11.68
C CYS A 109 8.51 -2.44 12.19
N PRO A 110 8.98 -3.61 12.69
CA PRO A 110 8.09 -4.72 13.05
C PRO A 110 7.01 -4.35 14.06
N GLU A 111 7.23 -3.32 14.86
CA GLU A 111 6.28 -2.88 15.87
C GLU A 111 4.95 -2.40 15.31
N ILE A 112 4.88 -2.06 14.01
CA ILE A 112 3.64 -1.60 13.39
C ILE A 112 2.90 -2.71 12.63
N LEU A 113 3.51 -3.89 12.46
CA LEU A 113 2.93 -4.93 11.59
C LEU A 113 1.56 -5.42 12.07
N SER A 114 1.35 -5.48 13.38
CA SER A 114 0.08 -5.93 13.96
C SER A 114 -1.07 -4.92 13.74
N ASP A 115 -0.75 -3.67 13.40
CA ASP A 115 -1.73 -2.60 13.19
C ASP A 115 -2.13 -2.46 11.73
N ILE A 116 -1.54 -3.27 10.83
CA ILE A 116 -1.83 -3.21 9.40
C ILE A 116 -3.10 -4.00 9.11
N ASP A 117 -4.07 -3.33 8.48
CA ASP A 117 -5.36 -3.94 8.16
C ASP A 117 -5.30 -4.81 6.93
N LEU A 118 -4.44 -4.49 5.99
CA LEU A 118 -4.26 -5.23 4.74
C LEU A 118 -2.80 -5.15 4.33
N LEU A 119 -2.14 -6.31 4.28
CA LEU A 119 -0.71 -6.40 3.95
C LEU A 119 -0.53 -7.17 2.65
N PHE A 120 0.15 -6.56 1.70
CA PHE A 120 0.52 -7.18 0.44
C PHE A 120 2.00 -7.55 0.45
N LYS A 121 2.29 -8.82 0.20
CA LYS A 121 3.65 -9.29 -0.04
C LYS A 121 3.82 -9.52 -1.52
N MET A 122 4.77 -8.82 -2.12
CA MET A 122 5.00 -8.82 -3.57
C MET A 122 6.36 -9.41 -3.87
N VAL A 123 6.39 -10.36 -4.81
CA VAL A 123 7.63 -11.02 -5.24
C VAL A 123 7.74 -10.91 -6.75
N LEU A 124 8.87 -10.40 -7.23
CA LEU A 124 9.18 -10.37 -8.66
C LEU A 124 9.58 -11.78 -9.09
N LEU A 125 8.86 -12.30 -10.09
CA LEU A 125 9.13 -13.60 -10.68
C LEU A 125 9.80 -13.43 -12.05
N ALA A 126 10.18 -14.53 -12.67
CA ALA A 126 10.75 -14.50 -14.02
C ALA A 126 9.77 -13.90 -15.01
N GLY A 127 10.30 -13.22 -16.06
CA GLY A 127 9.47 -12.68 -17.15
C GLY A 127 8.58 -11.52 -16.75
N ASN A 128 8.99 -10.74 -15.75
CA ASN A 128 8.23 -9.59 -15.24
C ASN A 128 6.89 -9.96 -14.62
N LEU A 129 6.67 -11.23 -14.30
CA LEU A 129 5.52 -11.63 -13.50
C LEU A 129 5.76 -11.25 -12.04
N ARG A 130 4.67 -10.95 -11.34
CA ARG A 130 4.74 -10.68 -9.91
C ARG A 130 3.71 -11.51 -9.18
N SER A 131 4.13 -12.09 -8.06
CA SER A 131 3.23 -12.75 -7.12
C SER A 131 2.83 -11.74 -6.06
N VAL A 132 1.55 -11.69 -5.74
CA VAL A 132 1.02 -10.84 -4.67
C VAL A 132 0.21 -11.71 -3.73
N VAL A 133 0.51 -11.64 -2.44
CA VAL A 133 -0.27 -12.35 -1.41
C VAL A 133 -0.79 -11.32 -0.42
N ALA A 134 -2.11 -11.30 -0.23
CA ALA A 134 -2.76 -10.43 0.73
C ALA A 134 -3.00 -11.15 2.05
N SER A 135 -2.72 -10.47 3.14
CA SER A 135 -2.98 -10.96 4.50
C SER A 135 -3.49 -9.82 5.39
N GLY A 136 -3.82 -10.13 6.63
CA GLY A 136 -4.39 -9.17 7.57
C GLY A 136 -5.90 -9.28 7.66
N PRO A 137 -6.51 -8.53 8.60
CA PRO A 137 -7.95 -8.63 8.89
C PRO A 137 -8.87 -8.37 7.70
N LEU A 138 -8.46 -7.53 6.75
CA LEU A 138 -9.27 -7.22 5.57
C LEU A 138 -9.06 -8.18 4.40
N ALA A 139 -8.02 -9.02 4.44
CA ALA A 139 -7.72 -9.91 3.32
C ALA A 139 -8.89 -10.81 2.92
N PRO A 140 -9.68 -11.40 3.87
CA PRO A 140 -10.84 -12.23 3.49
C PRO A 140 -11.91 -11.48 2.70
N ARG A 141 -11.95 -10.17 2.78
CA ARG A 141 -12.93 -9.35 2.07
C ARG A 141 -12.49 -8.97 0.67
N LEU A 142 -11.22 -9.22 0.35
CA LEU A 142 -10.68 -8.91 -0.96
C LEU A 142 -11.08 -10.03 -1.94
N ASP A 143 -11.73 -9.63 -3.03
CA ASP A 143 -12.14 -10.54 -4.09
C ASP A 143 -11.00 -10.68 -5.10
N VAL A 144 -10.37 -11.83 -5.09
CA VAL A 144 -9.28 -12.17 -6.00
C VAL A 144 -9.56 -13.47 -6.73
#